data_a05103ad9980191e2631b88ec3909c1b
#
_entry.id   a05103ad9980191e2631b88ec3909c1b
#
_cell.length_a   1.000
_cell.length_b   1.000
_cell.length_c   1.000
_cell.angle_alpha   90.00
_cell.angle_beta   90.00
_cell.angle_gamma   90.00
#
_symmetry.space_group_name_H-M   'P 1'
#
loop_
_entity.id
_entity.type
_entity.pdbx_description
1 polymer ?
#
loop_
_entity_poly.entity_id
_entity_poly.type
_entity_poly.pdbx_seq_one_letter_code
_entity_poly.pdbx_strand_id
1 'polypeptide(L)'
;LRCIPDGTGHPKPDANGESTIHFRLRCNPDEAGHPEMPAKTQFRSGPGRAHCTAVKLDIALNDLAADQEGLLTVEQLRSHGVTRWTQQRLVADGWMFRLAPRVYALRGSPDTHRRRLRCGLLCLGERSWVSFEAAAALHGLDRSRPHAVEFTIDRRQRPAALPFAVHTTTRLHPIDHVNVDGFRVMSATRTIFDLALARAHPHRVEAAIDSAVRLQLSSPEVLERRLATLRGSGRWGCRRVEEMLTDSGGHTHLERRFLELVREAGLPRPR
;
A
#
# COMPACT_ATOMS: atom_id res chain seq x y z
N LEU A 1 24.75 -6.34 6.26
CA LEU A 1 23.78 -6.86 7.22
C LEU A 1 23.35 -8.25 6.78
N ARG A 2 23.78 -9.28 7.50
CA ARG A 2 23.39 -10.68 7.28
C ARG A 2 22.06 -10.91 8.01
N CYS A 3 21.03 -11.30 7.30
CA CYS A 3 19.80 -11.82 7.89
C CYS A 3 20.03 -13.27 8.28
N ILE A 4 19.88 -13.56 9.56
CA ILE A 4 19.81 -14.92 10.10
C ILE A 4 18.33 -15.31 10.10
N PRO A 5 17.91 -16.40 9.48
CA PRO A 5 16.54 -16.88 9.61
C PRO A 5 16.41 -17.62 10.94
N ASP A 6 15.58 -17.11 11.85
CA ASP A 6 15.16 -17.87 13.02
C ASP A 6 14.31 -19.05 12.57
N GLY A 7 14.81 -20.22 12.88
CA GLY A 7 14.19 -21.48 12.56
C GLY A 7 12.97 -21.77 13.43
N THR A 8 12.22 -22.74 12.92
CA THR A 8 11.17 -23.55 13.53
C THR A 8 9.76 -22.95 13.49
N GLY A 9 9.02 -23.46 12.55
CA GLY A 9 7.58 -23.37 12.48
C GLY A 9 7.07 -23.65 11.09
N HIS A 10 7.15 -24.91 10.63
CA HIS A 10 6.39 -25.32 9.46
C HIS A 10 4.89 -25.24 9.80
N PRO A 11 4.10 -24.38 9.14
CA PRO A 11 2.65 -24.48 9.24
C PRO A 11 2.22 -25.78 8.54
N LYS A 12 1.55 -26.67 9.25
CA LYS A 12 0.86 -27.81 8.65
C LYS A 12 -0.17 -27.28 7.66
N PRO A 13 -0.23 -27.79 6.43
CA PRO A 13 -1.32 -27.44 5.52
C PRO A 13 -2.62 -28.01 6.10
N ASP A 14 -3.64 -27.19 6.11
CA ASP A 14 -5.00 -27.63 6.33
C ASP A 14 -5.48 -28.44 5.12
N ALA A 15 -6.52 -29.22 5.29
CA ALA A 15 -6.98 -30.26 4.35
C ALA A 15 -7.32 -29.77 2.93
N ASN A 16 -7.18 -28.50 2.62
CA ASN A 16 -7.47 -27.87 1.32
C ASN A 16 -6.28 -27.14 0.66
N GLY A 17 -5.06 -27.28 1.17
CA GLY A 17 -3.85 -26.76 0.49
C GLY A 17 -3.73 -25.23 0.41
N GLU A 18 -4.49 -24.47 1.17
CA GLU A 18 -4.45 -23.01 1.19
C GLU A 18 -3.65 -22.50 2.40
N SER A 19 -2.35 -22.32 2.21
CA SER A 19 -1.50 -21.64 3.20
C SER A 19 -1.47 -20.14 2.91
N THR A 20 -2.08 -19.36 3.78
CA THR A 20 -1.91 -17.91 3.78
C THR A 20 -0.60 -17.58 4.48
N ILE A 21 0.45 -17.34 3.70
CA ILE A 21 1.75 -16.92 4.25
C ILE A 21 1.70 -15.41 4.44
N HIS A 22 1.57 -14.98 5.70
CA HIS A 22 1.78 -13.61 6.10
C HIS A 22 3.29 -13.39 6.31
N PHE A 23 3.97 -12.75 5.37
CA PHE A 23 5.29 -12.21 5.62
C PHE A 23 5.15 -10.90 6.40
N ARG A 24 5.23 -10.96 7.73
CA ARG A 24 5.40 -9.80 8.57
C ARG A 24 6.90 -9.54 8.74
N LEU A 25 7.43 -8.58 8.00
CA LEU A 25 8.68 -7.95 8.40
C LEU A 25 8.36 -6.98 9.55
N ARG A 26 8.80 -7.30 10.77
CA ARG A 26 8.78 -6.36 11.88
C ARG A 26 9.83 -5.30 11.58
N CYS A 27 9.39 -4.11 11.23
CA CYS A 27 10.23 -2.92 11.37
C CYS A 27 10.20 -2.53 12.85
N ASN A 28 11.35 -2.59 13.48
CA ASN A 28 11.53 -2.02 14.82
C ASN A 28 11.55 -0.49 14.67
N PRO A 29 10.61 0.27 15.24
CA PRO A 29 10.54 1.72 15.05
C PRO A 29 11.71 2.48 15.72
N ASP A 30 12.49 1.83 16.56
CA ASP A 30 13.54 2.47 17.36
C ASP A 30 14.95 2.44 16.72
N GLU A 31 15.11 1.85 15.53
CA GLU A 31 16.39 1.86 14.80
C GLU A 31 16.39 2.80 13.57
N ALA A 32 15.64 3.88 13.60
CA ALA A 32 15.80 4.95 12.62
C ALA A 32 17.00 5.84 12.99
N GLY A 33 18.18 5.23 13.08
CA GLY A 33 19.44 5.97 13.04
C GLY A 33 19.59 6.59 11.65
N HIS A 34 19.47 7.91 11.56
CA HIS A 34 19.88 8.65 10.37
C HIS A 34 21.35 8.32 10.09
N PRO A 35 21.71 7.90 8.87
CA PRO A 35 23.12 7.86 8.51
C PRO A 35 23.63 9.30 8.47
N GLU A 36 24.49 9.64 9.44
CA GLU A 36 25.28 10.88 9.41
C GLU A 36 26.05 10.95 8.10
N MET A 37 25.84 12.01 7.37
CA MET A 37 26.61 12.35 6.19
C MET A 37 28.08 12.54 6.58
N PRO A 38 29.04 11.82 5.97
CA PRO A 38 30.44 12.08 6.23
C PRO A 38 30.82 13.49 5.78
N ALA A 39 31.44 14.21 6.71
CA ALA A 39 31.95 15.55 6.49
C ALA A 39 33.01 15.56 5.37
N LYS A 40 32.86 16.51 4.47
CA LYS A 40 33.86 17.16 3.61
C LYS A 40 35.07 16.31 3.17
N THR A 41 34.92 15.60 2.08
CA THR A 41 36.08 15.19 1.27
C THR A 41 36.49 16.37 0.37
N GLN A 42 37.66 16.92 0.62
CA GLN A 42 38.28 17.94 -0.20
C GLN A 42 38.51 17.39 -1.60
N PHE A 43 37.87 18.00 -2.59
CA PHE A 43 38.06 17.71 -4.01
C PHE A 43 39.42 18.30 -4.45
N ARG A 44 40.39 17.44 -4.75
CA ARG A 44 41.59 17.83 -5.50
C ARG A 44 41.18 18.04 -6.96
N SER A 45 41.25 19.27 -7.41
CA SER A 45 41.10 19.68 -8.81
C SER A 45 42.32 19.24 -9.65
N GLY A 46 42.16 18.19 -10.43
CA GLY A 46 43.06 17.82 -11.49
C GLY A 46 42.59 18.42 -12.83
N PRO A 47 43.49 18.89 -13.73
CA PRO A 47 43.11 19.50 -15.00
C PRO A 47 42.81 18.41 -16.05
N GLY A 48 41.57 17.98 -16.13
CA GLY A 48 41.04 17.15 -17.20
C GLY A 48 39.85 17.86 -17.83
N ARG A 49 40.01 18.32 -19.08
CA ARG A 49 38.92 18.85 -19.91
C ARG A 49 37.82 17.79 -20.02
N ALA A 50 36.92 17.74 -19.06
CA ALA A 50 35.68 17.02 -19.20
C ALA A 50 34.77 17.85 -20.12
N HIS A 51 34.54 17.37 -21.33
CA HIS A 51 33.39 17.79 -22.13
C HIS A 51 32.16 17.49 -21.28
N CYS A 52 31.69 18.51 -20.60
CA CYS A 52 30.45 18.47 -19.80
C CYS A 52 29.29 18.51 -20.81
N THR A 53 29.06 17.40 -21.50
CA THR A 53 27.76 17.16 -22.13
C THR A 53 26.79 16.98 -20.95
N ALA A 54 26.14 18.08 -20.57
CA ALA A 54 25.04 18.05 -19.61
C ALA A 54 24.04 17.04 -20.14
N VAL A 55 23.91 15.90 -19.46
CA VAL A 55 22.88 14.93 -19.76
C VAL A 55 21.57 15.59 -19.32
N LYS A 56 20.94 16.29 -20.27
CA LYS A 56 19.58 16.81 -20.06
C LYS A 56 18.66 15.61 -20.15
N LEU A 57 17.95 15.33 -19.08
CA LEU A 57 16.75 14.48 -19.16
C LEU A 57 15.82 15.16 -20.18
N ASP A 58 15.29 14.38 -21.09
CA ASP A 58 14.31 14.82 -22.06
C ASP A 58 13.09 15.43 -21.34
N ILE A 59 12.44 16.42 -21.94
CA ILE A 59 11.24 17.07 -21.41
C ILE A 59 10.20 16.02 -21.08
N ALA A 60 9.97 15.05 -21.98
CA ALA A 60 9.03 13.96 -21.78
C ALA A 60 9.33 13.09 -20.53
N LEU A 61 10.61 12.87 -20.21
CA LEU A 61 10.99 12.17 -18.97
C LEU A 61 10.76 13.01 -17.72
N ASN A 62 10.94 14.33 -17.82
CA ASN A 62 10.66 15.22 -16.70
C ASN A 62 9.15 15.30 -16.43
N ASP A 63 8.32 15.40 -17.47
CA ASP A 63 6.87 15.38 -17.36
C ASP A 63 6.39 14.06 -16.78
N LEU A 64 6.90 12.93 -17.29
CA LEU A 64 6.60 11.61 -16.75
C LEU A 64 7.00 11.47 -15.26
N ALA A 65 8.16 12.02 -14.89
CA ALA A 65 8.60 12.02 -13.50
C ALA A 65 7.67 12.88 -12.62
N ALA A 66 7.25 14.05 -13.11
CA ALA A 66 6.31 14.91 -12.39
C ALA A 66 4.99 14.20 -12.11
N ASP A 67 4.43 13.49 -13.09
CA ASP A 67 3.22 12.69 -12.96
C ASP A 67 3.38 11.49 -12.02
N GLN A 68 4.61 11.07 -11.77
CA GLN A 68 4.97 9.94 -10.93
C GLN A 68 5.63 10.34 -9.60
N GLU A 69 5.34 11.51 -9.07
CA GLU A 69 5.88 11.98 -7.77
C GLU A 69 7.43 12.07 -7.77
N GLY A 70 8.03 12.40 -8.91
CA GLY A 70 9.48 12.48 -9.10
C GLY A 70 10.17 11.13 -9.30
N LEU A 71 9.43 10.08 -9.66
CA LEU A 71 9.97 8.74 -9.83
C LEU A 71 10.06 8.33 -11.30
N LEU A 72 11.09 7.56 -11.63
CA LEU A 72 11.27 6.92 -12.94
C LEU A 72 11.71 5.47 -12.75
N THR A 73 11.21 4.59 -13.64
CA THR A 73 11.70 3.21 -13.68
C THR A 73 12.85 3.04 -14.65
N VAL A 74 13.63 1.97 -14.48
CA VAL A 74 14.70 1.60 -15.43
C VAL A 74 14.15 1.43 -16.84
N GLU A 75 12.94 0.88 -16.97
CA GLU A 75 12.29 0.67 -18.26
C GLU A 75 11.93 1.96 -18.94
N GLN A 76 11.35 2.91 -18.21
CA GLN A 76 11.02 4.25 -18.72
C GLN A 76 12.27 5.00 -19.13
N LEU A 77 13.34 4.96 -18.33
CA LEU A 77 14.63 5.54 -18.70
C LEU A 77 15.16 4.93 -20.01
N ARG A 78 15.08 3.61 -20.17
CA ARG A 78 15.54 2.93 -21.39
C ARG A 78 14.69 3.25 -22.62
N SER A 79 13.37 3.30 -22.48
CA SER A 79 12.47 3.64 -23.60
C SER A 79 12.70 5.06 -24.13
N HIS A 80 13.24 5.96 -23.29
CA HIS A 80 13.67 7.30 -23.67
C HIS A 80 15.17 7.40 -24.00
N GLY A 81 15.82 6.28 -24.34
CA GLY A 81 17.20 6.25 -24.82
C GLY A 81 18.28 6.45 -23.74
N VAL A 82 17.91 6.48 -22.45
CA VAL A 82 18.88 6.60 -21.35
C VAL A 82 19.60 5.26 -21.16
N THR A 83 20.86 5.20 -21.58
CA THR A 83 21.67 3.98 -21.49
C THR A 83 22.01 3.64 -20.03
N ARG A 84 22.42 2.39 -19.77
CA ARG A 84 22.89 2.00 -18.43
C ARG A 84 24.06 2.84 -17.95
N TRP A 85 24.99 3.21 -18.83
CA TRP A 85 26.11 4.09 -18.50
C TRP A 85 25.63 5.47 -18.10
N THR A 86 24.69 6.06 -18.85
CA THR A 86 24.07 7.35 -18.54
C THR A 86 23.35 7.32 -17.21
N GLN A 87 22.61 6.23 -16.92
CA GLN A 87 21.93 6.04 -15.62
C GLN A 87 22.94 6.03 -14.46
N GLN A 88 24.05 5.28 -14.60
CA GLN A 88 25.12 5.24 -13.59
C GLN A 88 25.74 6.61 -13.37
N ARG A 89 25.96 7.36 -14.44
CA ARG A 89 26.51 8.73 -14.38
C ARG A 89 25.53 9.67 -13.67
N LEU A 90 24.24 9.66 -14.01
CA LEU A 90 23.20 10.47 -13.35
C LEU A 90 23.13 10.19 -11.84
N VAL A 91 23.31 8.93 -11.43
CA VAL A 91 23.38 8.55 -10.01
C VAL A 91 24.67 9.06 -9.38
N ALA A 92 25.84 8.89 -10.04
CA ALA A 92 27.12 9.34 -9.53
C ALA A 92 27.20 10.88 -9.39
N ASP A 93 26.63 11.60 -10.35
CA ASP A 93 26.52 13.06 -10.34
C ASP A 93 25.43 13.58 -9.37
N GLY A 94 24.68 12.66 -8.76
CA GLY A 94 23.64 12.96 -7.75
C GLY A 94 22.37 13.59 -8.31
N TRP A 95 22.09 13.49 -9.61
CA TRP A 95 20.84 13.94 -10.21
C TRP A 95 19.64 13.04 -9.89
N MET A 96 19.91 11.77 -9.67
CA MET A 96 18.91 10.80 -9.20
C MET A 96 19.56 9.81 -8.24
N PHE A 97 18.74 9.14 -7.45
CA PHE A 97 19.18 8.07 -6.55
C PHE A 97 18.22 6.89 -6.62
N ARG A 98 18.75 5.71 -6.36
CA ARG A 98 17.95 4.49 -6.36
C ARG A 98 17.12 4.43 -5.08
N LEU A 99 15.79 4.49 -5.22
CA LEU A 99 14.86 4.42 -4.09
C LEU A 99 14.44 2.98 -3.78
N ALA A 100 14.25 2.17 -4.83
CA ALA A 100 13.85 0.77 -4.71
C ALA A 100 14.37 -0.03 -5.92
N PRO A 101 14.23 -1.36 -5.95
CA PRO A 101 14.57 -2.14 -7.13
C PRO A 101 13.91 -1.58 -8.38
N ARG A 102 14.71 -1.24 -9.41
CA ARG A 102 14.28 -0.70 -10.71
C ARG A 102 13.60 0.68 -10.67
N VAL A 103 13.54 1.36 -9.52
CA VAL A 103 12.94 2.69 -9.35
C VAL A 103 13.96 3.68 -8.84
N TYR A 104 14.07 4.80 -9.55
CA TYR A 104 14.90 5.95 -9.21
C TYR A 104 14.02 7.13 -8.84
N ALA A 105 14.47 7.93 -7.89
CA ALA A 105 13.91 9.23 -7.57
C ALA A 105 14.81 10.34 -8.09
N LEU A 106 14.23 11.37 -8.66
CA LEU A 106 14.94 12.58 -9.04
C LEU A 106 15.34 13.36 -7.79
N ARG A 107 16.53 13.97 -7.81
CA ARG A 107 16.99 14.86 -6.76
C ARG A 107 16.03 16.05 -6.63
N GLY A 108 15.69 16.42 -5.40
CA GLY A 108 14.76 17.51 -5.13
C GLY A 108 13.29 17.08 -5.08
N SER A 109 12.93 15.87 -5.52
CA SER A 109 11.57 15.39 -5.32
C SER A 109 11.30 15.11 -3.82
N PRO A 110 10.19 15.63 -3.25
CA PRO A 110 9.93 15.53 -1.81
C PRO A 110 9.61 14.08 -1.41
N ASP A 111 10.01 13.68 -0.18
CA ASP A 111 9.64 12.37 0.37
C ASP A 111 8.23 12.43 0.96
N THR A 112 7.24 12.23 0.11
CA THR A 112 5.83 12.24 0.48
C THR A 112 5.29 10.80 0.63
N HIS A 113 4.20 10.65 1.37
CA HIS A 113 3.46 9.39 1.41
C HIS A 113 3.00 8.96 0.00
N ARG A 114 2.54 9.91 -0.84
CA ARG A 114 2.14 9.64 -2.24
C ARG A 114 3.31 9.06 -3.04
N ARG A 115 4.52 9.62 -2.90
CA ARG A 115 5.73 9.08 -3.56
C ARG A 115 6.01 7.63 -3.13
N ARG A 116 5.84 7.29 -1.85
CA ARG A 116 6.02 5.93 -1.35
C ARG A 116 5.01 4.95 -1.94
N LEU A 117 3.74 5.36 -2.07
CA LEU A 117 2.70 4.57 -2.74
C LEU A 117 3.02 4.40 -4.24
N ARG A 118 3.42 5.48 -4.92
CA ARG A 118 3.83 5.41 -6.33
C ARG A 118 5.02 4.48 -6.53
N CYS A 119 6.04 4.58 -5.68
CA CYS A 119 7.20 3.70 -5.70
C CYS A 119 6.82 2.23 -5.61
N GLY A 120 5.92 1.87 -4.70
CA GLY A 120 5.43 0.51 -4.56
C GLY A 120 4.71 0.00 -5.81
N LEU A 121 3.81 0.79 -6.39
CA LEU A 121 3.12 0.44 -7.62
C LEU A 121 4.07 0.27 -8.82
N LEU A 122 5.10 1.13 -8.93
CA LEU A 122 6.13 1.02 -9.97
C LEU A 122 7.01 -0.22 -9.79
N CYS A 123 7.35 -0.57 -8.55
CA CYS A 123 8.12 -1.79 -8.26
C CYS A 123 7.36 -3.07 -8.52
N LEU A 124 6.07 -3.09 -8.17
CA LEU A 124 5.21 -4.27 -8.24
C LEU A 124 4.58 -4.46 -9.62
N GLY A 125 4.56 -3.40 -10.46
CA GLY A 125 4.03 -3.44 -11.82
C GLY A 125 2.52 -3.26 -11.90
N GLU A 126 1.96 -3.48 -13.10
CA GLU A 126 0.57 -3.13 -13.41
C GLU A 126 -0.47 -3.95 -12.63
N ARG A 127 -0.15 -5.17 -12.26
CA ARG A 127 -1.06 -6.05 -11.49
C ARG A 127 -0.86 -5.91 -9.99
N SER A 128 -0.78 -4.67 -9.53
CA SER A 128 -0.64 -4.31 -8.13
C SER A 128 -1.55 -3.15 -7.78
N TRP A 129 -2.05 -3.15 -6.56
CA TRP A 129 -3.01 -2.16 -6.06
C TRP A 129 -2.64 -1.76 -4.64
N VAL A 130 -2.81 -0.47 -4.32
CA VAL A 130 -2.80 0.01 -2.95
C VAL A 130 -3.95 -0.66 -2.21
N SER A 131 -3.73 -1.17 -1.00
CA SER A 131 -4.72 -1.99 -0.29
C SER A 131 -4.69 -1.76 1.22
N PHE A 132 -5.60 -2.44 1.93
CA PHE A 132 -5.70 -2.41 3.40
C PHE A 132 -5.80 -0.98 3.95
N GLU A 133 -4.98 -0.64 4.96
CA GLU A 133 -5.00 0.69 5.58
C GLU A 133 -4.59 1.80 4.63
N ALA A 134 -3.68 1.52 3.68
CA ALA A 134 -3.29 2.50 2.67
C ALA A 134 -4.45 2.82 1.71
N ALA A 135 -5.22 1.82 1.29
CA ALA A 135 -6.43 2.03 0.49
C ALA A 135 -7.52 2.74 1.29
N ALA A 136 -7.71 2.36 2.55
CA ALA A 136 -8.66 3.01 3.45
C ALA A 136 -8.35 4.51 3.59
N ALA A 137 -7.08 4.89 3.70
CA ALA A 137 -6.64 6.27 3.76
C ALA A 137 -6.91 7.04 2.46
N LEU A 138 -6.64 6.43 1.29
CA LEU A 138 -6.92 7.04 -0.01
C LEU A 138 -8.43 7.23 -0.28
N HIS A 139 -9.25 6.31 0.21
CA HIS A 139 -10.71 6.44 0.14
C HIS A 139 -11.29 7.43 1.17
N GLY A 140 -10.50 7.95 2.10
CA GLY A 140 -10.98 8.79 3.18
C GLY A 140 -11.85 8.06 4.20
N LEU A 141 -11.67 6.75 4.38
CA LEU A 141 -12.43 5.98 5.36
C LEU A 141 -12.00 6.37 6.78
N ASP A 142 -12.98 6.56 7.66
CA ASP A 142 -12.75 7.01 9.03
C ASP A 142 -11.78 6.09 9.78
N ARG A 143 -10.98 6.67 10.67
CA ARG A 143 -9.97 5.96 11.48
C ARG A 143 -8.91 5.21 10.67
N SER A 144 -8.70 5.58 9.42
CA SER A 144 -7.61 5.04 8.59
C SER A 144 -6.24 5.48 9.10
N ARG A 145 -5.21 4.72 8.75
CA ARG A 145 -3.82 5.06 9.03
C ARG A 145 -3.22 5.84 7.85
N PRO A 146 -3.08 7.17 7.94
CA PRO A 146 -2.75 8.00 6.77
C PRO A 146 -1.36 7.76 6.17
N HIS A 147 -0.47 7.07 6.91
CA HIS A 147 0.90 6.80 6.46
C HIS A 147 1.18 5.32 6.15
N ALA A 148 0.14 4.48 6.15
CA ALA A 148 0.29 3.07 5.78
C ALA A 148 0.72 2.94 4.32
N VAL A 149 1.65 2.03 4.04
CA VAL A 149 2.12 1.69 2.69
C VAL A 149 1.95 0.19 2.50
N GLU A 150 0.83 -0.20 1.92
CA GLU A 150 0.41 -1.59 1.78
C GLU A 150 -0.15 -1.85 0.39
N PHE A 151 0.20 -3.01 -0.17
CA PHE A 151 -0.20 -3.38 -1.52
C PHE A 151 -0.75 -4.79 -1.56
N THR A 152 -1.63 -5.04 -2.52
CA THR A 152 -2.07 -6.39 -2.90
C THR A 152 -1.67 -6.68 -4.34
N ILE A 153 -1.17 -7.89 -4.56
CA ILE A 153 -0.80 -8.43 -5.88
C ILE A 153 -1.47 -9.78 -6.10
N ASP A 154 -1.48 -10.23 -7.36
CA ASP A 154 -1.86 -11.60 -7.69
C ASP A 154 -0.85 -12.58 -7.06
N ARG A 155 -1.33 -13.65 -6.43
CA ARG A 155 -0.50 -14.69 -5.80
C ARG A 155 0.51 -15.34 -6.74
N ARG A 156 0.27 -15.27 -8.05
CA ARG A 156 1.19 -15.79 -9.07
C ARG A 156 2.43 -14.93 -9.24
N GLN A 157 2.38 -13.67 -8.79
CA GLN A 157 3.54 -12.78 -8.80
C GLN A 157 4.44 -13.08 -7.60
N ARG A 158 5.75 -13.01 -7.85
CA ARG A 158 6.77 -13.13 -6.80
C ARG A 158 7.48 -11.77 -6.69
N PRO A 159 7.07 -10.91 -5.76
CA PRO A 159 7.72 -9.63 -5.60
C PRO A 159 9.13 -9.81 -5.05
N ALA A 160 10.03 -8.89 -5.45
CA ALA A 160 11.30 -8.73 -4.75
C ALA A 160 11.02 -8.29 -3.29
N ALA A 161 12.00 -8.48 -2.41
CA ALA A 161 11.92 -7.92 -1.05
C ALA A 161 11.81 -6.39 -1.14
N LEU A 162 10.75 -5.85 -0.57
CA LEU A 162 10.42 -4.42 -0.59
C LEU A 162 10.23 -3.93 0.85
N PRO A 163 10.52 -2.65 1.14
CA PRO A 163 10.43 -2.09 2.49
C PRO A 163 8.98 -1.77 2.93
N PHE A 164 7.98 -2.39 2.34
CA PHE A 164 6.56 -2.19 2.65
C PHE A 164 5.79 -3.51 2.58
N ALA A 165 4.60 -3.53 3.17
CA ALA A 165 3.78 -4.73 3.25
C ALA A 165 3.17 -5.06 1.87
N VAL A 166 3.34 -6.33 1.44
CA VAL A 166 2.76 -6.84 0.20
C VAL A 166 1.93 -8.08 0.53
N HIS A 167 0.65 -7.98 0.26
CA HIS A 167 -0.32 -9.06 0.41
C HIS A 167 -0.55 -9.76 -0.92
N THR A 168 -0.89 -11.04 -0.88
CA THR A 168 -1.20 -11.79 -2.10
C THR A 168 -2.62 -12.31 -2.07
N THR A 169 -3.29 -12.33 -3.22
CA THR A 169 -4.63 -12.91 -3.36
C THR A 169 -4.76 -13.69 -4.65
N THR A 170 -5.59 -14.71 -4.63
CA THR A 170 -5.99 -15.47 -5.84
C THR A 170 -7.29 -14.95 -6.44
N ARG A 171 -8.01 -14.09 -5.73
CA ARG A 171 -9.33 -13.61 -6.10
C ARG A 171 -9.30 -12.10 -6.31
N LEU A 172 -8.93 -11.71 -7.53
CA LEU A 172 -9.01 -10.35 -8.05
C LEU A 172 -10.11 -10.30 -9.11
N HIS A 173 -11.16 -9.58 -8.80
CA HIS A 173 -12.22 -9.31 -9.75
C HIS A 173 -12.15 -7.84 -10.20
N PRO A 174 -12.54 -7.47 -11.43
CA PRO A 174 -12.51 -6.08 -11.88
C PRO A 174 -13.22 -5.09 -10.96
N ILE A 175 -14.28 -5.51 -10.25
CA ILE A 175 -14.99 -4.67 -9.27
C ILE A 175 -14.19 -4.41 -7.96
N ASP A 176 -13.10 -5.15 -7.75
CA ASP A 176 -12.31 -5.03 -6.53
C ASP A 176 -11.31 -3.88 -6.56
N HIS A 177 -11.13 -3.24 -7.69
CA HIS A 177 -10.14 -2.17 -7.83
C HIS A 177 -10.68 -1.00 -8.65
N VAL A 178 -10.19 0.18 -8.28
CA VAL A 178 -10.55 1.46 -8.86
C VAL A 178 -9.31 2.33 -9.03
N ASN A 179 -9.43 3.45 -9.70
CA ASN A 179 -8.42 4.49 -9.72
C ASN A 179 -8.85 5.63 -8.79
N VAL A 180 -8.02 6.00 -7.84
CA VAL A 180 -8.23 7.12 -6.92
C VAL A 180 -7.01 8.02 -6.99
N ASP A 181 -7.19 9.28 -7.35
CA ASP A 181 -6.11 10.29 -7.47
C ASP A 181 -4.90 9.81 -8.28
N GLY A 182 -5.15 9.03 -9.35
CA GLY A 182 -4.11 8.48 -10.21
C GLY A 182 -3.40 7.24 -9.63
N PHE A 183 -3.86 6.68 -8.51
CA PHE A 183 -3.37 5.42 -7.97
C PHE A 183 -4.33 4.27 -8.28
N ARG A 184 -3.78 3.11 -8.58
CA ARG A 184 -4.55 1.86 -8.61
C ARG A 184 -4.79 1.41 -7.17
N VAL A 185 -6.04 1.33 -6.74
CA VAL A 185 -6.45 1.10 -5.35
C VAL A 185 -7.48 -0.01 -5.29
N MET A 186 -7.46 -0.83 -4.24
CA MET A 186 -8.58 -1.72 -3.95
C MET A 186 -9.83 -0.89 -3.67
N SER A 187 -10.99 -1.30 -4.21
CA SER A 187 -12.26 -0.60 -3.98
C SER A 187 -12.57 -0.51 -2.48
N ALA A 188 -13.35 0.48 -2.07
CA ALA A 188 -13.75 0.65 -0.68
C ALA A 188 -14.44 -0.61 -0.14
N THR A 189 -15.33 -1.22 -0.93
CA THR A 189 -15.96 -2.51 -0.60
C THR A 189 -14.91 -3.58 -0.32
N ARG A 190 -13.92 -3.77 -1.22
CA ARG A 190 -12.86 -4.77 -1.02
C ARG A 190 -11.99 -4.43 0.18
N THR A 191 -11.66 -3.18 0.38
CA THR A 191 -10.84 -2.68 1.51
C THR A 191 -11.46 -3.04 2.85
N ILE A 192 -12.78 -2.95 3.00
CA ILE A 192 -13.49 -3.36 4.23
C ILE A 192 -13.24 -4.84 4.54
N PHE A 193 -13.34 -5.73 3.53
CA PHE A 193 -13.03 -7.16 3.73
C PHE A 193 -11.56 -7.41 4.02
N ASP A 194 -10.66 -6.67 3.40
CA ASP A 194 -9.22 -6.80 3.63
C ASP A 194 -8.85 -6.33 5.05
N LEU A 195 -9.45 -5.25 5.57
CA LEU A 195 -9.29 -4.81 6.96
C LEU A 195 -9.81 -5.86 7.96
N ALA A 196 -10.97 -6.44 7.69
CA ALA A 196 -11.51 -7.52 8.51
C ALA A 196 -10.60 -8.75 8.47
N LEU A 197 -10.05 -9.12 7.32
CA LEU A 197 -9.10 -10.21 7.14
C LEU A 197 -7.79 -9.97 7.90
N ALA A 198 -7.29 -8.74 7.91
CA ALA A 198 -6.10 -8.33 8.67
C ALA A 198 -6.30 -8.29 10.18
N ARG A 199 -7.47 -8.69 10.67
CA ARG A 199 -7.86 -8.64 12.09
C ARG A 199 -7.83 -7.23 12.68
N ALA A 200 -8.16 -6.23 11.88
CA ALA A 200 -8.40 -4.90 12.40
C ALA A 200 -9.45 -4.93 13.52
N HIS A 201 -9.34 -4.02 14.49
CA HIS A 201 -10.30 -3.96 15.59
C HIS A 201 -11.75 -3.84 15.06
N PRO A 202 -12.78 -4.46 15.67
CA PRO A 202 -14.16 -4.38 15.21
C PRO A 202 -14.60 -2.97 14.87
N HIS A 203 -14.45 -2.04 15.79
CA HIS A 203 -14.82 -0.62 15.59
C HIS A 203 -14.10 0.06 14.43
N ARG A 204 -12.92 -0.47 14.00
CA ARG A 204 -12.23 0.04 12.80
C ARG A 204 -12.93 -0.40 11.53
N VAL A 205 -13.40 -1.66 11.49
CA VAL A 205 -14.11 -2.21 10.33
C VAL A 205 -15.50 -1.57 10.22
N GLU A 206 -16.20 -1.42 11.35
CA GLU A 206 -17.50 -0.74 11.43
C GLU A 206 -17.41 0.70 10.94
N ALA A 207 -16.44 1.47 11.46
CA ALA A 207 -16.19 2.84 11.01
C ALA A 207 -15.87 2.91 9.51
N ALA A 208 -15.18 1.91 8.96
CA ALA A 208 -14.92 1.83 7.52
C ALA A 208 -16.20 1.54 6.72
N ILE A 209 -17.10 0.69 7.23
CA ILE A 209 -18.42 0.43 6.61
C ILE A 209 -19.23 1.72 6.61
N ASP A 210 -19.40 2.36 7.77
CA ASP A 210 -20.21 3.57 7.91
C ASP A 210 -19.70 4.72 7.03
N SER A 211 -18.38 4.94 7.01
CA SER A 211 -17.79 5.98 6.16
C SER A 211 -17.90 5.66 4.66
N ALA A 212 -17.76 4.38 4.26
CA ALA A 212 -17.93 3.98 2.87
C ALA A 212 -19.36 4.20 2.38
N VAL A 213 -20.36 3.92 3.22
CA VAL A 213 -21.78 4.17 2.92
C VAL A 213 -22.05 5.68 2.87
N ARG A 214 -21.61 6.43 3.86
CA ARG A 214 -21.77 7.90 3.92
C ARG A 214 -21.11 8.61 2.74
N LEU A 215 -19.95 8.14 2.28
CA LEU A 215 -19.22 8.67 1.13
C LEU A 215 -19.72 8.12 -0.21
N GLN A 216 -20.75 7.27 -0.20
CA GLN A 216 -21.32 6.62 -1.39
C GLN A 216 -20.30 5.76 -2.18
N LEU A 217 -19.27 5.26 -1.51
CA LEU A 217 -18.25 4.36 -2.06
C LEU A 217 -18.68 2.89 -2.03
N SER A 218 -19.68 2.57 -1.23
CA SER A 218 -20.31 1.25 -1.09
C SER A 218 -21.72 1.38 -0.53
N SER A 219 -22.45 0.27 -0.48
CA SER A 219 -23.74 0.19 0.24
C SER A 219 -23.85 -1.18 0.92
N PRO A 220 -24.79 -1.35 1.88
CA PRO A 220 -25.06 -2.65 2.50
C PRO A 220 -25.30 -3.75 1.45
N GLU A 221 -26.10 -3.48 0.43
CA GLU A 221 -26.44 -4.45 -0.63
C GLU A 221 -25.22 -4.81 -1.48
N VAL A 222 -24.31 -3.83 -1.75
CA VAL A 222 -23.05 -4.08 -2.45
C VAL A 222 -22.12 -4.94 -1.60
N LEU A 223 -22.04 -4.66 -0.29
CA LEU A 223 -21.25 -5.46 0.66
C LEU A 223 -21.78 -6.88 0.75
N GLU A 224 -23.09 -7.09 0.89
CA GLU A 224 -23.73 -8.41 0.92
C GLU A 224 -23.50 -9.20 -0.36
N ARG A 225 -23.68 -8.57 -1.53
CA ARG A 225 -23.43 -9.18 -2.84
C ARG A 225 -21.95 -9.61 -2.95
N ARG A 226 -21.04 -8.76 -2.50
CA ARG A 226 -19.61 -9.07 -2.56
C ARG A 226 -19.24 -10.15 -1.53
N LEU A 227 -19.83 -10.13 -0.35
CA LEU A 227 -19.71 -11.17 0.68
C LEU A 227 -20.05 -12.54 0.10
N ALA A 228 -21.19 -12.68 -0.59
CA ALA A 228 -21.62 -13.93 -1.21
C ALA A 228 -20.57 -14.52 -2.16
N THR A 229 -19.83 -13.68 -2.90
CA THR A 229 -18.78 -14.12 -3.82
C THR A 229 -17.42 -14.36 -3.17
N LEU A 230 -17.17 -13.74 -2.02
CA LEU A 230 -15.90 -13.87 -1.27
C LEU A 230 -15.94 -15.00 -0.23
N ARG A 231 -17.11 -15.49 0.15
CA ARG A 231 -17.23 -16.60 1.10
C ARG A 231 -16.41 -17.82 0.69
N GLY A 232 -15.86 -18.53 1.65
CA GLY A 232 -15.10 -19.75 1.44
C GLY A 232 -14.28 -20.12 2.67
N SER A 233 -13.69 -21.32 2.65
CA SER A 233 -12.83 -21.82 3.71
C SER A 233 -11.65 -20.87 3.98
N GLY A 234 -11.29 -20.67 5.23
CA GLY A 234 -10.19 -19.80 5.64
C GLY A 234 -10.46 -18.29 5.59
N ARG A 235 -11.70 -17.86 5.31
CA ARG A 235 -12.06 -16.45 5.16
C ARG A 235 -12.86 -15.89 6.32
N TRP A 236 -12.30 -15.97 7.49
CA TRP A 236 -12.98 -15.47 8.69
C TRP A 236 -13.28 -13.96 8.63
N GLY A 237 -12.54 -13.16 7.85
CA GLY A 237 -12.85 -11.76 7.62
C GLY A 237 -14.22 -11.54 6.98
N CYS A 238 -14.65 -12.43 6.07
CA CYS A 238 -15.99 -12.41 5.50
C CYS A 238 -17.06 -12.65 6.59
N ARG A 239 -16.84 -13.64 7.47
CA ARG A 239 -17.76 -13.93 8.58
C ARG A 239 -17.92 -12.71 9.49
N ARG A 240 -16.84 -12.03 9.79
CA ARG A 240 -16.87 -10.84 10.64
C ARG A 240 -17.64 -9.68 10.02
N VAL A 241 -17.47 -9.42 8.72
CA VAL A 241 -18.26 -8.40 8.00
C VAL A 241 -19.73 -8.81 7.99
N GLU A 242 -20.05 -10.10 7.79
CA GLU A 242 -21.41 -10.63 7.83
C GLU A 242 -22.07 -10.38 9.18
N GLU A 243 -21.40 -10.72 10.28
CA GLU A 243 -21.86 -10.46 11.64
C GLU A 243 -22.19 -8.96 11.84
N MET A 244 -21.28 -8.07 11.39
CA MET A 244 -21.49 -6.62 11.48
C MET A 244 -22.67 -6.12 10.63
N LEU A 245 -22.87 -6.66 9.44
CA LEU A 245 -24.02 -6.30 8.59
C LEU A 245 -25.34 -6.79 9.18
N THR A 246 -25.35 -7.99 9.76
CA THR A 246 -26.54 -8.59 10.40
C THR A 246 -26.90 -7.87 11.70
N ASP A 247 -25.90 -7.58 12.54
CA ASP A 247 -26.12 -6.92 13.85
C ASP A 247 -26.46 -5.44 13.70
N SER A 248 -26.14 -4.82 12.55
CA SER A 248 -26.38 -3.40 12.36
C SER A 248 -27.86 -3.04 12.31
N GLY A 249 -28.73 -3.95 11.85
CA GLY A 249 -30.15 -3.67 11.74
C GLY A 249 -30.49 -2.33 11.05
N GLY A 250 -29.56 -1.78 10.24
CA GLY A 250 -29.65 -0.47 9.63
C GLY A 250 -29.09 0.69 10.46
N HIS A 251 -28.58 0.44 11.67
CA HIS A 251 -28.01 1.47 12.54
C HIS A 251 -26.52 1.72 12.24
N THR A 252 -26.11 2.98 12.27
CA THR A 252 -24.69 3.38 12.17
C THR A 252 -23.91 2.92 13.41
N HIS A 253 -22.57 2.88 13.30
CA HIS A 253 -21.70 2.60 14.46
C HIS A 253 -22.00 3.51 15.65
N LEU A 254 -22.24 4.79 15.40
CA LEU A 254 -22.58 5.76 16.45
C LEU A 254 -23.91 5.46 17.12
N GLU A 255 -24.93 5.12 16.36
CA GLU A 255 -26.25 4.73 16.89
C GLU A 255 -26.17 3.46 17.72
N ARG A 256 -25.44 2.44 17.26
CA ARG A 256 -25.21 1.22 18.05
C ARG A 256 -24.49 1.53 19.36
N ARG A 257 -23.41 2.31 19.32
CA ARG A 257 -22.66 2.68 20.50
C ARG A 257 -23.51 3.50 21.48
N PHE A 258 -24.33 4.39 20.96
CA PHE A 258 -25.28 5.15 21.77
C PHE A 258 -26.31 4.20 22.44
N LEU A 259 -26.89 3.26 21.69
CA LEU A 259 -27.83 2.27 22.23
C LEU A 259 -27.20 1.35 23.28
N GLU A 260 -25.91 0.99 23.11
CA GLU A 260 -25.14 0.26 24.12
C GLU A 260 -25.01 1.06 25.41
N LEU A 261 -24.61 2.33 25.32
CA LEU A 261 -24.48 3.23 26.47
C LEU A 261 -25.83 3.42 27.19
N VAL A 262 -26.91 3.60 26.44
CA VAL A 262 -28.27 3.71 26.99
C VAL A 262 -28.64 2.45 27.77
N ARG A 263 -28.34 1.27 27.20
CA ARG A 263 -28.60 -0.02 27.88
C ARG A 263 -27.71 -0.22 29.09
N GLU A 264 -26.42 0.09 29.03
CA GLU A 264 -25.48 0.02 30.14
C GLU A 264 -25.89 0.96 31.29
N ALA A 265 -26.44 2.13 30.97
CA ALA A 265 -26.96 3.09 31.92
C ALA A 265 -28.35 2.74 32.46
N GLY A 266 -28.95 1.62 32.03
CA GLY A 266 -30.31 1.22 32.45
C GLY A 266 -31.43 2.15 31.98
N LEU A 267 -31.15 2.99 30.96
CA LEU A 267 -32.12 3.93 30.41
C LEU A 267 -33.03 3.26 29.37
N PRO A 268 -34.28 3.76 29.23
CA PRO A 268 -35.20 3.23 28.22
C PRO A 268 -34.66 3.52 26.82
N ARG A 269 -34.91 2.61 25.87
CA ARG A 269 -34.49 2.76 24.48
C ARG A 269 -35.16 4.00 23.88
N PRO A 270 -34.35 4.93 23.27
CA PRO A 270 -34.90 6.09 22.58
C PRO A 270 -35.78 5.61 21.40
N ARG A 271 -36.82 6.37 21.12
CA ARG A 271 -37.74 6.12 20.00
C ARG A 271 -37.23 6.77 18.73
#